data_01c974d42804f1a0780fc11614ad0ce1
#
_entry.id   01c974d42804f1a0780fc11614ad0ce1
#
_cell.length_a   1.000
_cell.length_b   1.000
_cell.length_c   1.000
_cell.angle_alpha   90.00
_cell.angle_beta   90.00
_cell.angle_gamma   90.00
#
_symmetry.space_group_name_H-M   'P 1'
#
loop_
_entity.id
_entity.type
_entity.pdbx_description
1 polymer ?
#
loop_
_entity_poly.entity_id
_entity_poly.type
_entity_poly.pdbx_seq_one_letter_code
_entity_poly.pdbx_strand_id
1 'polypeptide(L)'
;MGRLIFIGFPGLGLVASHLPHRNGPAEEGTRNQFGHDSASRQRVFRRPVVIIKWNYVRQVALARRFKADRECAVPLKEIELTKENTGGFAALGITGVLLKGVEAAGMTEPKPIQTQAIPSQLEGQDILGIAQTGSGKTAAFSLPILQKIIGLGDKRRPKTARALILAPTRELAVQIEQTIRNVSKSAHISTALVLGGVSKLSQIKRIAPGIDVLIATPGRLTDLMRDGLVDLSQTRWLVLDEADRMLDMGFINDVKRIAKATHAERQTALFSATMPKEIASLAERLLRDPVRVEVAPQGXTASEITQVVHPVPTKEKRRLLSAMLTDADMRSVIVFTRTKHGADAVVRHLERDRYDVAAIHGNKSQNARQRALNGFRDGTLRILVATDIAARGIDVPGISHVVNYDLPDEPETYVHRIGRTGRNGASGASITLYDPATEESKLRAVERVTRSKLSIKDAPVKLAPAPVAKGPAPQGQRTEQAESRKAPAHKHRRPAQKAGEQHRAGAHASAGEAAPKPKRPFR
;
A
#
# COMPACT_ATOMS: atom_id res chain seq x y z
N MET A 1 -4.74 26.02 -60.42
CA MET A 1 -3.36 25.78 -60.96
C MET A 1 -2.41 25.71 -59.77
N GLY A 2 -2.18 24.52 -59.29
CA GLY A 2 -1.22 24.29 -58.20
C GLY A 2 -0.03 23.51 -58.70
N ARG A 3 1.13 24.09 -58.57
CA ARG A 3 2.39 23.45 -58.95
C ARG A 3 2.81 22.45 -57.90
N LEU A 4 2.92 21.17 -58.26
CA LEU A 4 3.61 20.16 -57.50
C LEU A 4 5.13 20.26 -57.75
N ILE A 5 5.89 20.44 -56.70
CA ILE A 5 7.36 20.37 -56.78
C ILE A 5 7.78 18.96 -56.38
N PHE A 6 8.32 18.20 -57.32
CA PHE A 6 8.98 16.92 -57.10
C PHE A 6 10.44 17.15 -56.73
N ILE A 7 10.88 16.71 -55.58
CA ILE A 7 12.29 16.63 -55.25
C ILE A 7 12.70 15.16 -55.39
N GLY A 8 13.46 14.84 -56.40
CA GLY A 8 13.97 13.49 -56.64
C GLY A 8 15.25 13.23 -55.84
N PHE A 9 15.31 12.05 -55.27
CA PHE A 9 16.52 11.49 -54.68
C PHE A 9 17.06 10.39 -55.61
N PRO A 10 18.32 10.40 -56.02
CA PRO A 10 18.90 9.31 -56.78
C PRO A 10 19.51 8.23 -55.85
N GLY A 11 19.32 7.00 -56.20
CA GLY A 11 20.15 5.88 -55.80
C GLY A 11 19.61 4.90 -54.79
N LEU A 12 18.89 3.88 -55.27
CA LEU A 12 18.86 2.54 -54.68
C LEU A 12 18.39 1.55 -55.77
N GLY A 13 19.35 0.81 -56.29
CA GLY A 13 19.09 -0.23 -57.29
C GLY A 13 18.43 -1.47 -56.68
N LEU A 14 17.38 -1.93 -57.34
CA LEU A 14 16.75 -3.23 -57.10
C LEU A 14 17.58 -4.35 -57.71
N VAL A 15 18.03 -5.30 -56.91
CA VAL A 15 18.54 -6.59 -57.38
C VAL A 15 17.58 -7.68 -56.93
N ALA A 16 16.85 -8.22 -57.88
CA ALA A 16 16.03 -9.44 -57.64
C ALA A 16 16.92 -10.67 -57.94
N SER A 17 17.00 -11.57 -57.00
CA SER A 17 17.58 -12.89 -57.27
C SER A 17 16.67 -13.98 -56.79
N HIS A 18 16.50 -14.93 -57.72
CA HIS A 18 15.66 -16.14 -57.68
C HIS A 18 16.06 -17.13 -56.59
N LEU A 19 15.06 -17.79 -56.03
CA LEU A 19 15.17 -19.04 -55.29
C LEU A 19 15.16 -20.26 -56.26
N PRO A 20 15.85 -21.36 -55.91
CA PRO A 20 15.29 -22.68 -56.23
C PRO A 20 15.17 -23.59 -55.01
N HIS A 21 14.08 -24.33 -55.01
CA HIS A 21 13.81 -25.50 -54.16
C HIS A 21 14.82 -26.64 -54.40
N ARG A 22 15.15 -27.40 -53.32
CA ARG A 22 15.29 -28.86 -53.40
C ARG A 22 15.31 -29.54 -52.04
N ASN A 23 14.68 -30.71 -52.07
CA ASN A 23 14.39 -31.66 -50.99
C ASN A 23 15.60 -32.46 -50.45
N GLY A 24 15.56 -32.85 -49.22
CA GLY A 24 16.02 -33.85 -48.32
C GLY A 24 16.91 -35.04 -48.79
N PRO A 25 17.22 -36.13 -48.04
CA PRO A 25 17.04 -36.33 -46.59
C PRO A 25 18.32 -36.80 -45.84
N ALA A 26 18.19 -36.92 -44.55
CA ALA A 26 18.87 -37.75 -43.51
C ALA A 26 20.25 -38.41 -43.76
N GLU A 27 21.14 -38.29 -42.79
CA GLU A 27 21.73 -39.43 -42.06
C GLU A 27 22.67 -39.03 -40.92
N GLU A 28 22.83 -39.96 -40.01
CA GLU A 28 23.50 -40.00 -38.72
C GLU A 28 25.03 -39.86 -38.76
N GLY A 29 25.61 -39.57 -37.60
CA GLY A 29 26.92 -40.12 -37.31
C GLY A 29 27.90 -39.29 -36.47
N THR A 30 27.93 -39.52 -35.18
CA THR A 30 29.10 -39.74 -34.28
C THR A 30 30.24 -38.76 -34.13
N ARG A 31 30.39 -38.32 -32.90
CA ARG A 31 31.59 -38.36 -31.99
C ARG A 31 32.85 -37.57 -32.30
N ASN A 32 33.22 -36.81 -31.26
CA ASN A 32 34.55 -36.70 -30.60
C ASN A 32 35.39 -35.46 -30.88
N GLN A 33 35.56 -34.70 -29.84
CA GLN A 33 36.77 -34.47 -28.99
C GLN A 33 37.71 -33.31 -29.36
N PHE A 34 37.96 -32.53 -28.32
CA PHE A 34 39.16 -31.75 -27.95
C PHE A 34 39.58 -30.50 -28.74
N GLY A 35 39.88 -29.47 -27.97
CA GLY A 35 40.84 -28.45 -28.32
C GLY A 35 40.65 -27.07 -27.70
N HIS A 36 41.51 -26.78 -26.77
CA HIS A 36 41.76 -25.49 -26.11
C HIS A 36 41.99 -24.30 -27.05
N ASP A 37 41.59 -23.15 -26.58
CA ASP A 37 42.38 -21.96 -26.33
C ASP A 37 41.99 -20.63 -27.02
N SER A 38 41.94 -19.66 -26.19
CA SER A 38 42.37 -18.26 -26.28
C SER A 38 41.48 -17.20 -26.93
N ALA A 39 41.20 -16.26 -26.06
CA ALA A 39 41.12 -14.82 -26.26
C ALA A 39 40.38 -14.27 -27.49
N SER A 40 39.22 -13.74 -27.27
CA SER A 40 38.61 -12.84 -28.22
C SER A 40 38.07 -11.57 -27.56
N ARG A 41 38.55 -10.48 -28.10
CA ARG A 41 38.25 -9.10 -27.77
C ARG A 41 36.75 -8.80 -27.86
N GLN A 42 36.19 -8.27 -26.81
CA GLN A 42 34.85 -7.69 -26.80
C GLN A 42 34.83 -6.42 -27.68
N ARG A 43 34.10 -6.48 -28.77
CA ARG A 43 33.72 -5.26 -29.51
C ARG A 43 32.39 -4.78 -28.93
N VAL A 44 32.42 -3.66 -28.26
CA VAL A 44 31.23 -2.93 -27.81
C VAL A 44 30.58 -2.27 -29.06
N PHE A 45 29.49 -2.87 -29.52
CA PHE A 45 28.64 -2.24 -30.53
C PHE A 45 27.70 -1.24 -29.82
N ARG A 46 28.02 0.04 -29.94
CA ARG A 46 27.07 1.11 -29.66
C ARG A 46 26.07 1.19 -30.82
N ARG A 47 24.84 0.80 -30.60
CA ARG A 47 23.74 1.10 -31.51
C ARG A 47 23.09 2.41 -31.09
N PRO A 48 23.05 3.44 -31.90
CA PRO A 48 22.25 4.62 -31.56
C PRO A 48 20.80 4.45 -31.98
N VAL A 49 19.96 4.79 -31.08
CA VAL A 49 18.61 5.31 -31.09
C VAL A 49 17.96 5.50 -32.49
N VAL A 50 17.09 4.57 -32.86
CA VAL A 50 16.13 4.75 -33.98
C VAL A 50 14.71 4.34 -33.53
N ILE A 51 14.30 4.65 -32.31
CA ILE A 51 12.97 4.25 -31.84
C ILE A 51 11.95 5.42 -31.84
N ILE A 52 12.40 6.65 -32.03
CA ILE A 52 11.51 7.81 -31.85
C ILE A 52 10.63 8.11 -33.10
N LYS A 53 10.99 7.63 -34.29
CA LYS A 53 10.23 7.99 -35.52
C LYS A 53 9.02 7.08 -35.82
N TRP A 54 8.93 5.90 -35.23
CA TRP A 54 7.83 4.97 -35.55
C TRP A 54 6.48 5.30 -34.85
N ASN A 55 6.54 5.93 -33.72
CA ASN A 55 5.30 6.24 -32.98
C ASN A 55 4.49 7.40 -33.61
N TYR A 56 5.16 8.33 -34.27
CA TYR A 56 4.48 9.48 -34.88
C TYR A 56 3.58 9.07 -36.07
N VAL A 57 4.07 8.15 -36.90
CA VAL A 57 3.33 7.69 -38.09
C VAL A 57 2.08 6.86 -37.71
N ARG A 58 2.16 6.11 -36.60
CA ARG A 58 1.05 5.28 -36.13
C ARG A 58 -0.08 6.12 -35.49
N GLN A 59 0.26 7.22 -34.84
CA GLN A 59 -0.75 8.15 -34.27
C GLN A 59 -1.54 8.89 -35.37
N VAL A 60 -0.89 9.26 -36.45
CA VAL A 60 -1.56 9.93 -37.60
C VAL A 60 -2.47 8.93 -38.34
N ALA A 61 -2.11 7.67 -38.43
CA ALA A 61 -2.93 6.64 -39.07
C ALA A 61 -4.17 6.27 -38.23
N LEU A 62 -4.08 6.27 -36.91
CA LEU A 62 -5.23 6.03 -36.01
C LEU A 62 -6.21 7.21 -36.01
N ALA A 63 -5.70 8.45 -36.11
CA ALA A 63 -6.55 9.63 -36.17
C ALA A 63 -7.41 9.67 -37.46
N ARG A 64 -6.96 9.06 -38.55
CA ARG A 64 -7.70 9.01 -39.81
C ARG A 64 -8.86 7.98 -39.82
N ARG A 65 -8.84 6.99 -38.93
CA ARG A 65 -9.87 5.94 -38.89
C ARG A 65 -11.11 6.35 -38.09
N PHE A 66 -11.03 7.43 -37.29
CA PHE A 66 -12.13 7.94 -36.47
C PHE A 66 -12.88 9.15 -37.10
N LYS A 67 -12.56 9.52 -38.35
CA LYS A 67 -13.11 10.72 -38.98
C LYS A 67 -14.38 10.50 -39.84
N ALA A 68 -15.07 9.36 -39.66
CA ALA A 68 -16.18 9.01 -40.52
C ALA A 68 -17.58 9.20 -39.91
N ASP A 69 -17.70 9.81 -38.74
CA ASP A 69 -19.06 10.13 -38.23
C ASP A 69 -19.07 11.42 -37.37
N ARG A 70 -19.77 12.40 -37.92
CA ARG A 70 -20.33 13.61 -37.32
C ARG A 70 -19.51 14.88 -37.22
N GLU A 71 -19.95 15.86 -37.99
CA GLU A 71 -19.69 17.27 -37.90
C GLU A 71 -19.90 17.84 -36.48
N CYS A 72 -18.80 18.18 -35.84
CA CYS A 72 -18.72 19.23 -34.83
C CYS A 72 -17.24 19.69 -34.81
N ALA A 73 -16.98 20.64 -35.67
CA ALA A 73 -15.66 21.28 -35.72
C ALA A 73 -15.53 22.27 -34.56
N VAL A 74 -14.90 21.82 -33.50
CA VAL A 74 -14.31 22.73 -32.49
C VAL A 74 -12.97 23.21 -33.09
N PRO A 75 -12.71 24.52 -33.20
CA PRO A 75 -11.44 24.98 -33.74
C PRO A 75 -10.30 24.52 -32.83
N LEU A 76 -9.41 23.76 -33.41
CA LEU A 76 -8.13 23.42 -32.79
C LEU A 76 -7.32 24.72 -32.68
N LYS A 77 -7.32 25.34 -31.52
CA LYS A 77 -6.32 26.34 -31.22
C LYS A 77 -4.94 25.68 -31.35
N GLU A 78 -4.13 26.17 -32.23
CA GLU A 78 -2.70 25.82 -32.30
C GLU A 78 -2.11 26.05 -30.91
N ILE A 79 -1.79 24.95 -30.23
CA ILE A 79 -0.97 25.02 -29.02
C ILE A 79 0.44 25.28 -29.48
N GLU A 80 0.89 26.51 -29.37
CA GLU A 80 2.30 26.84 -29.50
C GLU A 80 3.07 25.99 -28.45
N LEU A 81 3.77 24.99 -28.91
CA LEU A 81 4.76 24.26 -28.16
C LEU A 81 5.94 25.22 -27.92
N THR A 82 5.85 25.96 -26.83
CA THR A 82 7.04 26.67 -26.35
C THR A 82 8.13 25.63 -26.03
N LYS A 83 9.23 25.75 -26.73
CA LYS A 83 10.44 24.94 -26.53
C LYS A 83 11.09 25.25 -25.19
N GLU A 84 10.43 24.89 -24.08
CA GLU A 84 11.05 24.97 -22.76
C GLU A 84 10.80 23.70 -21.95
N ASN A 85 11.89 23.07 -21.61
CA ASN A 85 12.00 21.94 -20.68
C ASN A 85 11.35 20.61 -21.12
N THR A 86 12.06 19.83 -21.92
CA THR A 86 11.67 18.50 -22.35
C THR A 86 12.09 17.39 -21.35
N GLY A 87 12.32 17.73 -20.08
CA GLY A 87 12.64 16.77 -19.03
C GLY A 87 11.48 16.49 -18.08
N GLY A 88 11.67 15.59 -17.13
CA GLY A 88 10.73 15.32 -16.06
C GLY A 88 9.42 14.70 -16.51
N PHE A 89 8.33 15.05 -15.83
CA PHE A 89 6.99 14.49 -16.06
C PHE A 89 6.37 14.94 -17.39
N ALA A 90 6.79 16.09 -17.93
CA ALA A 90 6.34 16.55 -19.25
C ALA A 90 6.77 15.58 -20.35
N ALA A 91 8.01 15.07 -20.29
CA ALA A 91 8.53 14.07 -21.22
C ALA A 91 7.74 12.74 -21.17
N LEU A 92 7.08 12.45 -20.07
CA LEU A 92 6.23 11.25 -19.92
C LEU A 92 4.81 11.44 -20.45
N GLY A 93 4.45 12.65 -20.94
CA GLY A 93 3.14 12.95 -21.48
C GLY A 93 2.17 13.59 -20.47
N ILE A 94 2.63 13.99 -19.29
CA ILE A 94 1.81 14.73 -18.34
C ILE A 94 1.82 16.22 -18.74
N THR A 95 0.63 16.80 -18.87
CA THR A 95 0.50 18.15 -19.42
C THR A 95 -0.46 19.04 -18.62
N GLY A 96 -0.49 20.32 -18.97
CA GLY A 96 -1.49 21.28 -18.53
C GLY A 96 -1.54 21.47 -17.01
N VAL A 97 -2.75 21.53 -16.47
CA VAL A 97 -3.00 21.78 -15.03
C VAL A 97 -2.40 20.69 -14.13
N LEU A 98 -2.33 19.47 -14.64
CA LEU A 98 -1.79 18.34 -13.87
C LEU A 98 -0.26 18.44 -13.74
N LEU A 99 0.44 18.83 -14.81
CA LEU A 99 1.90 19.06 -14.74
C LEU A 99 2.23 20.13 -13.69
N LYS A 100 1.53 21.26 -13.71
CA LYS A 100 1.67 22.30 -12.69
C LYS A 100 1.42 21.78 -11.27
N GLY A 101 0.45 20.87 -11.11
CA GLY A 101 0.14 20.23 -9.83
C GLY A 101 1.27 19.31 -9.35
N VAL A 102 1.91 18.58 -10.26
CA VAL A 102 3.05 17.71 -9.99
C VAL A 102 4.25 18.54 -9.51
N GLU A 103 4.55 19.62 -10.20
CA GLU A 103 5.61 20.57 -9.83
C GLU A 103 5.35 21.22 -8.47
N ALA A 104 4.13 21.70 -8.24
CA ALA A 104 3.71 22.30 -6.98
C ALA A 104 3.76 21.31 -5.81
N ALA A 105 3.62 20.00 -6.08
CA ALA A 105 3.78 18.93 -5.09
C ALA A 105 5.25 18.57 -4.84
N GLY A 106 6.21 19.26 -5.46
CA GLY A 106 7.64 19.05 -5.29
C GLY A 106 8.19 17.82 -6.04
N MET A 107 7.44 17.31 -7.01
CA MET A 107 7.86 16.16 -7.81
C MET A 107 8.58 16.65 -9.06
N THR A 108 9.90 16.78 -8.97
CA THR A 108 10.73 17.32 -10.07
C THR A 108 11.17 16.25 -11.05
N GLU A 109 11.59 15.10 -10.55
CA GLU A 109 12.11 14.00 -11.38
C GLU A 109 11.28 12.74 -11.21
N PRO A 110 10.87 12.11 -12.33
CA PRO A 110 10.13 10.85 -12.24
C PRO A 110 11.01 9.69 -11.80
N LYS A 111 10.50 8.88 -10.91
CA LYS A 111 11.13 7.64 -10.45
C LYS A 111 11.04 6.55 -11.52
N PRO A 112 11.91 5.53 -11.50
CA PRO A 112 11.93 4.48 -12.54
C PRO A 112 10.59 3.82 -12.82
N ILE A 113 9.76 3.55 -11.79
CA ILE A 113 8.42 2.98 -11.98
C ILE A 113 7.51 3.96 -12.75
N GLN A 114 7.66 5.26 -12.52
CA GLN A 114 6.88 6.30 -13.18
C GLN A 114 7.28 6.45 -14.64
N THR A 115 8.59 6.47 -14.90
CA THR A 115 9.16 6.58 -16.25
C THR A 115 8.66 5.44 -17.16
N GLN A 116 8.55 4.23 -16.62
CA GLN A 116 8.14 3.06 -17.38
C GLN A 116 6.61 2.92 -17.50
N ALA A 117 5.87 3.20 -16.41
CA ALA A 117 4.44 2.92 -16.37
C ALA A 117 3.56 4.05 -16.92
N ILE A 118 3.96 5.33 -16.78
CA ILE A 118 3.10 6.46 -17.16
C ILE A 118 2.84 6.48 -18.67
N PRO A 119 3.85 6.40 -19.56
CA PRO A 119 3.58 6.45 -21.00
C PRO A 119 2.67 5.32 -21.47
N SER A 120 2.94 4.09 -21.05
CA SER A 120 2.14 2.92 -21.43
C SER A 120 0.68 3.05 -20.98
N GLN A 121 0.44 3.57 -19.77
CA GLN A 121 -0.93 3.80 -19.29
C GLN A 121 -1.63 4.92 -20.08
N LEU A 122 -0.91 5.97 -20.48
CA LEU A 122 -1.47 7.02 -21.34
C LEU A 122 -1.89 6.46 -22.70
N GLU A 123 -1.17 5.46 -23.22
CA GLU A 123 -1.51 4.74 -24.44
C GLU A 123 -2.69 3.75 -24.25
N GLY A 124 -3.13 3.52 -23.03
CA GLY A 124 -4.27 2.65 -22.74
C GLY A 124 -3.90 1.21 -22.40
N GLN A 125 -2.61 0.91 -22.25
CA GLN A 125 -2.14 -0.45 -21.96
C GLN A 125 -2.35 -0.79 -20.47
N ASP A 126 -2.65 -2.05 -20.19
CA ASP A 126 -2.68 -2.57 -18.82
C ASP A 126 -1.24 -2.66 -18.27
N ILE A 127 -1.10 -2.56 -16.96
CA ILE A 127 0.21 -2.60 -16.29
C ILE A 127 0.27 -3.71 -15.25
N LEU A 128 1.36 -4.47 -15.28
CA LEU A 128 1.79 -5.32 -14.18
C LEU A 128 3.05 -4.68 -13.57
N GLY A 129 2.91 -3.98 -12.45
CA GLY A 129 4.00 -3.28 -11.78
C GLY A 129 4.54 -4.05 -10.58
N ILE A 130 5.80 -4.48 -10.65
CA ILE A 130 6.47 -5.15 -9.53
C ILE A 130 7.42 -4.15 -8.88
N ALA A 131 7.03 -3.61 -7.73
CA ALA A 131 7.80 -2.57 -7.06
C ALA A 131 7.41 -2.43 -5.59
N GLN A 132 8.39 -2.18 -4.74
CA GLN A 132 8.20 -2.01 -3.29
C GLN A 132 7.47 -0.70 -2.93
N THR A 133 7.00 -0.60 -1.68
CA THR A 133 6.43 0.63 -1.12
C THR A 133 7.51 1.73 -1.11
N GLY A 134 7.14 2.97 -1.45
CA GLY A 134 8.07 4.09 -1.55
C GLY A 134 8.70 4.29 -2.93
N SER A 135 8.53 3.36 -3.86
CA SER A 135 9.06 3.47 -5.22
C SER A 135 8.36 4.53 -6.09
N GLY A 136 7.25 5.10 -5.61
CA GLY A 136 6.49 6.12 -6.37
C GLY A 136 5.30 5.57 -7.15
N LYS A 137 4.81 4.36 -6.84
CA LYS A 137 3.68 3.70 -7.52
C LYS A 137 2.43 4.59 -7.58
N THR A 138 2.12 5.29 -6.48
CA THR A 138 0.91 6.12 -6.40
C THR A 138 0.84 7.14 -7.53
N ALA A 139 1.92 7.87 -7.78
CA ALA A 139 1.98 8.81 -8.90
C ALA A 139 2.02 8.07 -10.25
N ALA A 140 2.69 6.92 -10.32
CA ALA A 140 2.79 6.13 -11.55
C ALA A 140 1.41 5.73 -12.10
N PHE A 141 0.46 5.33 -11.22
CA PHE A 141 -0.88 5.00 -11.68
C PHE A 141 -1.87 6.19 -11.65
N SER A 142 -1.70 7.11 -10.71
CA SER A 142 -2.67 8.20 -10.57
C SER A 142 -2.55 9.24 -11.69
N LEU A 143 -1.35 9.64 -12.06
CA LEU A 143 -1.13 10.72 -13.04
C LEU A 143 -1.76 10.42 -14.40
N PRO A 144 -1.54 9.24 -15.03
CA PRO A 144 -2.18 8.95 -16.32
C PRO A 144 -3.72 8.87 -16.20
N ILE A 145 -4.25 8.32 -15.12
CA ILE A 145 -5.70 8.26 -14.88
C ILE A 145 -6.28 9.69 -14.76
N LEU A 146 -5.64 10.54 -13.96
CA LEU A 146 -6.09 11.93 -13.77
C LEU A 146 -6.03 12.72 -15.08
N GLN A 147 -4.97 12.54 -15.86
CA GLN A 147 -4.81 13.18 -17.19
C GLN A 147 -6.00 12.82 -18.10
N LYS A 148 -6.39 11.55 -18.14
CA LYS A 148 -7.53 11.07 -18.93
C LYS A 148 -8.87 11.60 -18.39
N ILE A 149 -9.07 11.60 -17.08
CA ILE A 149 -10.31 12.07 -16.44
C ILE A 149 -10.52 13.58 -16.71
N ILE A 150 -9.46 14.38 -16.62
CA ILE A 150 -9.53 15.83 -16.91
C ILE A 150 -10.06 16.06 -18.33
N GLY A 151 -9.67 15.22 -19.29
CA GLY A 151 -10.16 15.29 -20.67
C GLY A 151 -11.63 14.92 -20.87
N LEU A 152 -12.26 14.25 -19.90
CA LEU A 152 -13.65 13.80 -20.00
C LEU A 152 -14.70 14.85 -19.60
N GLY A 153 -14.28 15.95 -18.95
CA GLY A 153 -15.20 16.95 -18.42
C GLY A 153 -15.95 16.50 -17.17
N ASP A 154 -16.93 17.30 -16.75
CA ASP A 154 -17.49 17.23 -15.39
C ASP A 154 -18.70 16.30 -15.20
N LYS A 155 -19.41 15.92 -16.25
CA LYS A 155 -20.64 15.11 -16.12
C LYS A 155 -20.33 13.70 -15.59
N ARG A 156 -20.80 13.40 -14.40
CA ARG A 156 -20.68 12.08 -13.74
C ARG A 156 -22.09 11.51 -13.51
N ARG A 157 -22.24 10.20 -13.64
CA ARG A 157 -23.50 9.52 -13.32
C ARG A 157 -23.61 9.33 -11.80
N PRO A 158 -24.79 9.55 -11.22
CA PRO A 158 -24.99 9.31 -9.78
C PRO A 158 -24.60 7.90 -9.34
N LYS A 159 -24.05 7.78 -8.16
CA LYS A 159 -23.56 6.54 -7.52
C LYS A 159 -22.44 5.83 -8.27
N THR A 160 -21.84 6.41 -9.32
CA THR A 160 -20.75 5.78 -10.09
C THR A 160 -19.40 6.41 -9.81
N ALA A 161 -18.35 5.69 -10.21
CA ALA A 161 -16.96 6.17 -10.20
C ALA A 161 -16.33 5.92 -11.56
N ARG A 162 -15.56 6.90 -12.07
CA ARG A 162 -14.81 6.76 -13.33
C ARG A 162 -13.57 5.87 -13.17
N ALA A 163 -12.88 6.05 -12.05
CA ALA A 163 -11.72 5.24 -11.67
C ALA A 163 -11.90 4.65 -10.27
N LEU A 164 -11.36 3.46 -10.07
CA LEU A 164 -11.36 2.76 -8.79
C LEU A 164 -9.93 2.33 -8.45
N ILE A 165 -9.50 2.69 -7.26
CA ILE A 165 -8.22 2.25 -6.71
C ILE A 165 -8.50 1.40 -5.46
N LEU A 166 -8.09 0.14 -5.49
CA LEU A 166 -8.19 -0.77 -4.35
C LEU A 166 -6.89 -0.76 -3.57
N ALA A 167 -7.00 -0.62 -2.27
CA ALA A 167 -5.87 -0.65 -1.33
C ALA A 167 -6.18 -1.61 -0.18
N PRO A 168 -5.20 -2.39 0.31
CA PRO A 168 -5.44 -3.35 1.39
C PRO A 168 -5.80 -2.71 2.72
N THR A 169 -5.28 -1.50 2.99
CA THR A 169 -5.44 -0.84 4.29
C THR A 169 -6.06 0.55 4.14
N ARG A 170 -6.71 0.99 5.22
CA ARG A 170 -7.32 2.33 5.30
C ARG A 170 -6.25 3.43 5.21
N GLU A 171 -5.11 3.20 5.83
CA GLU A 171 -3.99 4.12 5.88
C GLU A 171 -3.44 4.37 4.48
N LEU A 172 -3.20 3.30 3.71
CA LEU A 172 -2.74 3.42 2.33
C LEU A 172 -3.80 4.12 1.45
N ALA A 173 -5.08 3.80 1.62
CA ALA A 173 -6.16 4.46 0.88
C ALA A 173 -6.17 5.98 1.14
N VAL A 174 -5.99 6.41 2.40
CA VAL A 174 -5.90 7.83 2.77
C VAL A 174 -4.66 8.49 2.16
N GLN A 175 -3.50 7.80 2.17
CA GLN A 175 -2.27 8.31 1.55
C GLN A 175 -2.42 8.47 0.03
N ILE A 176 -3.07 7.52 -0.62
CA ILE A 176 -3.36 7.60 -2.06
C ILE A 176 -4.25 8.82 -2.35
N GLU A 177 -5.34 9.00 -1.58
CA GLU A 177 -6.23 10.16 -1.75
C GLU A 177 -5.46 11.47 -1.56
N GLN A 178 -4.62 11.55 -0.53
CA GLN A 178 -3.83 12.75 -0.25
C GLN A 178 -2.88 13.07 -1.42
N THR A 179 -2.21 12.06 -1.98
CA THR A 179 -1.34 12.22 -3.15
C THR A 179 -2.13 12.76 -4.34
N ILE A 180 -3.29 12.14 -4.64
CA ILE A 180 -4.16 12.57 -5.73
C ILE A 180 -4.59 14.02 -5.56
N ARG A 181 -5.06 14.38 -4.36
CA ARG A 181 -5.49 15.75 -4.05
C ARG A 181 -4.35 16.76 -4.21
N ASN A 182 -3.14 16.39 -3.77
CA ASN A 182 -1.98 17.28 -3.86
C ASN A 182 -1.63 17.60 -5.31
N VAL A 183 -1.58 16.58 -6.18
CA VAL A 183 -1.22 16.79 -7.60
C VAL A 183 -2.35 17.35 -8.45
N SER A 184 -3.60 17.28 -7.96
CA SER A 184 -4.76 17.76 -8.70
C SER A 184 -5.46 18.97 -8.07
N LYS A 185 -4.76 19.74 -7.24
CA LYS A 185 -5.33 20.92 -6.54
C LYS A 185 -6.04 21.91 -7.47
N SER A 186 -5.47 22.15 -8.63
CA SER A 186 -5.99 23.10 -9.62
C SER A 186 -6.92 22.44 -10.65
N ALA A 187 -7.10 21.13 -10.59
CA ALA A 187 -8.03 20.38 -11.43
C ALA A 187 -9.25 19.99 -10.59
N HIS A 188 -10.44 20.13 -11.14
CA HIS A 188 -11.69 19.85 -10.43
C HIS A 188 -11.96 18.34 -10.36
N ILE A 189 -11.10 17.59 -9.68
CA ILE A 189 -11.20 16.14 -9.50
C ILE A 189 -11.92 15.83 -8.17
N SER A 190 -13.02 15.10 -8.27
CA SER A 190 -13.75 14.63 -7.09
C SER A 190 -13.25 13.26 -6.65
N THR A 191 -12.89 13.14 -5.37
CA THR A 191 -12.44 11.88 -4.76
C THR A 191 -13.40 11.44 -3.65
N ALA A 192 -13.47 10.13 -3.41
CA ALA A 192 -14.14 9.57 -2.25
C ALA A 192 -13.38 8.38 -1.69
N LEU A 193 -13.41 8.25 -0.37
CA LEU A 193 -12.87 7.11 0.36
C LEU A 193 -13.99 6.17 0.79
N VAL A 194 -13.81 4.86 0.57
CA VAL A 194 -14.72 3.80 1.02
C VAL A 194 -13.94 2.82 1.92
N LEU A 195 -14.08 3.03 3.22
CA LEU A 195 -13.25 2.36 4.24
C LEU A 195 -14.12 1.73 5.33
N GLY A 196 -13.73 0.56 5.78
CA GLY A 196 -14.34 -0.06 6.98
C GLY A 196 -14.06 0.77 8.24
N GLY A 197 -14.89 0.61 9.26
CA GLY A 197 -14.69 1.27 10.55
C GLY A 197 -14.94 2.78 10.56
N VAL A 198 -15.54 3.31 9.51
CA VAL A 198 -15.95 4.72 9.38
C VAL A 198 -17.45 4.75 9.04
N SER A 199 -18.14 5.83 9.33
CA SER A 199 -19.56 6.00 9.06
C SER A 199 -19.92 5.65 7.61
N LYS A 200 -20.83 4.69 7.42
CA LYS A 200 -21.33 4.28 6.10
C LYS A 200 -22.09 5.41 5.42
N LEU A 201 -22.92 6.14 6.19
CA LEU A 201 -23.76 7.23 5.68
C LEU A 201 -22.94 8.37 5.06
N SER A 202 -21.84 8.77 5.70
CA SER A 202 -20.97 9.84 5.16
C SER A 202 -20.33 9.44 3.83
N GLN A 203 -19.96 8.17 3.69
CA GLN A 203 -19.38 7.62 2.45
C GLN A 203 -20.42 7.61 1.33
N ILE A 204 -21.65 7.14 1.62
CA ILE A 204 -22.76 7.11 0.66
C ILE A 204 -23.06 8.54 0.14
N LYS A 205 -23.18 9.52 1.04
CA LYS A 205 -23.42 10.92 0.68
C LYS A 205 -22.34 11.46 -0.28
N ARG A 206 -21.09 11.07 -0.03
CA ARG A 206 -19.95 11.51 -0.87
C ARG A 206 -20.01 10.90 -2.28
N ILE A 207 -20.47 9.65 -2.42
CA ILE A 207 -20.54 8.95 -3.72
C ILE A 207 -21.81 9.32 -4.48
N ALA A 208 -22.88 9.67 -3.80
CA ALA A 208 -24.22 9.87 -4.39
C ALA A 208 -24.23 10.73 -5.66
N PRO A 209 -23.50 11.87 -5.76
CA PRO A 209 -23.51 12.68 -6.99
C PRO A 209 -22.69 12.09 -8.14
N GLY A 210 -21.98 10.98 -7.91
CA GLY A 210 -20.96 10.46 -8.82
C GLY A 210 -19.60 11.10 -8.56
N ILE A 211 -18.54 10.34 -8.77
CA ILE A 211 -17.18 10.76 -8.46
C ILE A 211 -16.19 10.38 -9.56
N ASP A 212 -15.06 11.06 -9.60
CA ASP A 212 -14.00 10.75 -10.54
C ASP A 212 -13.15 9.59 -10.07
N VAL A 213 -12.65 9.65 -8.83
CA VAL A 213 -11.77 8.62 -8.30
C VAL A 213 -12.31 8.10 -6.96
N LEU A 214 -12.65 6.82 -6.93
CA LEU A 214 -13.01 6.08 -5.73
C LEU A 214 -11.78 5.32 -5.23
N ILE A 215 -11.40 5.56 -3.99
CA ILE A 215 -10.32 4.81 -3.34
C ILE A 215 -10.97 3.96 -2.22
N ALA A 216 -10.73 2.65 -2.25
CA ALA A 216 -11.50 1.75 -1.37
C ALA A 216 -10.67 0.60 -0.80
N THR A 217 -11.08 0.17 0.40
CA THR A 217 -10.69 -1.17 0.89
C THR A 217 -11.75 -2.18 0.43
N PRO A 218 -11.34 -3.37 -0.05
CA PRO A 218 -12.26 -4.29 -0.75
C PRO A 218 -13.53 -4.64 0.03
N GLY A 219 -13.42 -5.06 1.29
CA GLY A 219 -14.57 -5.52 2.07
C GLY A 219 -15.67 -4.46 2.20
N ARG A 220 -15.34 -3.19 2.53
CA ARG A 220 -16.37 -2.14 2.65
C ARG A 220 -16.98 -1.80 1.28
N LEU A 221 -16.20 -1.84 0.22
CA LEU A 221 -16.74 -1.59 -1.13
C LEU A 221 -17.73 -2.70 -1.54
N THR A 222 -17.38 -3.96 -1.27
CA THR A 222 -18.28 -5.10 -1.51
C THR A 222 -19.60 -4.93 -0.74
N ASP A 223 -19.57 -4.46 0.51
CA ASP A 223 -20.78 -4.16 1.29
C ASP A 223 -21.67 -3.11 0.60
N LEU A 224 -21.07 -2.00 0.14
CA LEU A 224 -21.83 -0.95 -0.54
C LEU A 224 -22.38 -1.40 -1.89
N MET A 225 -21.64 -2.23 -2.63
CA MET A 225 -22.10 -2.82 -3.89
C MET A 225 -23.29 -3.74 -3.67
N ARG A 226 -23.22 -4.63 -2.67
CA ARG A 226 -24.28 -5.55 -2.31
C ARG A 226 -25.59 -4.82 -1.95
N ASP A 227 -25.46 -3.67 -1.30
CA ASP A 227 -26.59 -2.83 -0.89
C ASP A 227 -27.09 -1.90 -2.03
N GLY A 228 -26.53 -1.97 -3.24
CA GLY A 228 -26.92 -1.13 -4.39
C GLY A 228 -26.57 0.35 -4.23
N LEU A 229 -25.62 0.67 -3.38
CA LEU A 229 -25.25 2.05 -3.03
C LEU A 229 -24.09 2.60 -3.89
N VAL A 230 -23.40 1.71 -4.60
CA VAL A 230 -22.32 2.04 -5.55
C VAL A 230 -22.49 1.18 -6.80
N ASP A 231 -22.42 1.81 -7.96
CA ASP A 231 -22.41 1.18 -9.27
C ASP A 231 -21.03 1.38 -9.91
N LEU A 232 -20.34 0.27 -10.21
CA LEU A 232 -19.01 0.28 -10.81
C LEU A 232 -19.04 0.10 -12.34
N SER A 233 -20.22 -0.03 -12.96
CA SER A 233 -20.35 -0.26 -14.41
C SER A 233 -19.69 0.83 -15.26
N GLN A 234 -19.51 2.03 -14.72
CA GLN A 234 -18.85 3.16 -15.39
C GLN A 234 -17.36 3.28 -15.07
N THR A 235 -16.81 2.35 -14.30
CA THR A 235 -15.39 2.38 -13.88
C THR A 235 -14.51 1.87 -15.02
N ARG A 236 -13.84 2.80 -15.71
CA ARG A 236 -12.98 2.52 -16.85
C ARG A 236 -11.49 2.35 -16.47
N TRP A 237 -11.11 2.73 -15.27
CA TRP A 237 -9.75 2.56 -14.75
C TRP A 237 -9.81 1.84 -13.41
N LEU A 238 -9.19 0.67 -13.35
CA LEU A 238 -9.09 -0.14 -12.13
C LEU A 238 -7.61 -0.28 -11.74
N VAL A 239 -7.31 0.08 -10.51
CA VAL A 239 -5.97 -0.11 -9.92
C VAL A 239 -6.07 -1.03 -8.71
N LEU A 240 -5.17 -2.01 -8.65
CA LEU A 240 -4.93 -2.80 -7.44
C LEU A 240 -3.54 -2.41 -6.92
N ASP A 241 -3.46 -1.73 -5.78
CA ASP A 241 -2.18 -1.40 -5.16
C ASP A 241 -1.91 -2.33 -3.97
N GLU A 242 -0.70 -2.88 -3.91
CA GLU A 242 -0.27 -3.88 -2.93
C GLU A 242 -1.16 -5.13 -2.98
N ALA A 243 -1.25 -5.74 -4.18
CA ALA A 243 -2.10 -6.92 -4.41
C ALA A 243 -1.71 -8.12 -3.54
N ASP A 244 -0.42 -8.35 -3.31
CA ASP A 244 0.10 -9.38 -2.41
C ASP A 244 -0.47 -9.21 -0.98
N ARG A 245 -0.56 -8.00 -0.51
CA ARG A 245 -1.15 -7.72 0.81
C ARG A 245 -2.66 -7.91 0.84
N MET A 246 -3.35 -7.67 -0.28
CA MET A 246 -4.77 -8.01 -0.37
C MET A 246 -4.98 -9.52 -0.28
N LEU A 247 -4.02 -10.32 -0.80
CA LEU A 247 -4.00 -11.77 -0.64
C LEU A 247 -3.83 -12.16 0.83
N ASP A 248 -2.81 -11.63 1.51
CA ASP A 248 -2.53 -11.90 2.94
C ASP A 248 -3.73 -11.59 3.83
N MET A 249 -4.51 -10.58 3.47
CA MET A 249 -5.68 -10.15 4.23
C MET A 249 -6.97 -10.87 3.82
N GLY A 250 -6.89 -11.81 2.89
CA GLY A 250 -8.02 -12.63 2.44
C GLY A 250 -9.01 -11.91 1.51
N PHE A 251 -8.62 -10.79 0.91
CA PHE A 251 -9.51 -9.97 0.08
C PHE A 251 -9.62 -10.41 -1.39
N ILE A 252 -8.93 -11.48 -1.79
CA ILE A 252 -8.86 -11.88 -3.22
C ILE A 252 -10.25 -12.13 -3.82
N ASN A 253 -11.16 -12.75 -3.06
CA ASN A 253 -12.52 -13.00 -3.54
C ASN A 253 -13.33 -11.70 -3.71
N ASP A 254 -13.15 -10.75 -2.80
CA ASP A 254 -13.76 -9.41 -2.93
C ASP A 254 -13.19 -8.67 -4.16
N VAL A 255 -11.87 -8.71 -4.35
CA VAL A 255 -11.20 -8.12 -5.52
C VAL A 255 -11.75 -8.68 -6.83
N LYS A 256 -11.89 -10.01 -6.94
CA LYS A 256 -12.48 -10.66 -8.13
C LYS A 256 -13.93 -10.21 -8.37
N ARG A 257 -14.73 -10.13 -7.30
CA ARG A 257 -16.13 -9.67 -7.37
C ARG A 257 -16.23 -8.21 -7.82
N ILE A 258 -15.39 -7.35 -7.25
CA ILE A 258 -15.30 -5.92 -7.59
C ILE A 258 -14.88 -5.75 -9.04
N ALA A 259 -13.81 -6.42 -9.48
CA ALA A 259 -13.31 -6.33 -10.86
C ALA A 259 -14.37 -6.76 -11.87
N LYS A 260 -15.14 -7.83 -11.58
CA LYS A 260 -16.23 -8.28 -12.43
C LYS A 260 -17.35 -7.22 -12.60
N ALA A 261 -17.53 -6.34 -11.63
CA ALA A 261 -18.56 -5.31 -11.64
C ALA A 261 -18.13 -4.02 -12.38
N THR A 262 -16.85 -3.86 -12.70
CA THR A 262 -16.35 -2.69 -13.42
C THR A 262 -16.61 -2.83 -14.93
N HIS A 263 -16.39 -1.75 -15.67
CA HIS A 263 -16.63 -1.71 -17.13
C HIS A 263 -15.86 -2.83 -17.85
N ALA A 264 -16.49 -3.46 -18.82
CA ALA A 264 -15.89 -4.57 -19.58
C ALA A 264 -14.59 -4.15 -20.30
N GLU A 265 -14.57 -2.95 -20.85
CA GLU A 265 -13.43 -2.37 -21.59
C GLU A 265 -12.51 -1.52 -20.70
N ARG A 266 -12.43 -1.83 -19.40
CA ARG A 266 -11.58 -1.07 -18.49
C ARG A 266 -10.10 -1.30 -18.79
N GLN A 267 -9.28 -0.31 -18.46
CA GLN A 267 -7.84 -0.42 -18.32
C GLN A 267 -7.53 -0.83 -16.88
N THR A 268 -6.64 -1.79 -16.69
CA THR A 268 -6.29 -2.30 -15.36
C THR A 268 -4.79 -2.15 -15.07
N ALA A 269 -4.46 -1.68 -13.88
CA ALA A 269 -3.08 -1.67 -13.40
C ALA A 269 -3.00 -2.45 -12.07
N LEU A 270 -2.13 -3.44 -12.01
CA LEU A 270 -1.90 -4.25 -10.81
C LEU A 270 -0.48 -4.00 -10.32
N PHE A 271 -0.36 -3.53 -9.09
CA PHE A 271 0.92 -3.30 -8.43
C PHE A 271 1.09 -4.22 -7.23
N SER A 272 2.25 -4.86 -7.14
CA SER A 272 2.60 -5.78 -6.07
C SER A 272 4.08 -5.71 -5.75
N ALA A 273 4.47 -5.97 -4.51
CA ALA A 273 5.89 -6.07 -4.16
C ALA A 273 6.43 -7.48 -4.44
N THR A 274 5.57 -8.49 -4.35
CA THR A 274 5.90 -9.89 -4.57
C THR A 274 4.91 -10.55 -5.53
N MET A 275 5.32 -11.67 -6.15
CA MET A 275 4.49 -12.39 -7.14
C MET A 275 4.30 -13.86 -6.76
N PRO A 276 3.61 -14.17 -5.66
CA PRO A 276 3.23 -15.55 -5.39
C PRO A 276 2.25 -16.05 -6.46
N LYS A 277 2.10 -17.38 -6.56
CA LYS A 277 1.29 -18.03 -7.62
C LYS A 277 -0.15 -17.47 -7.71
N GLU A 278 -0.73 -17.17 -6.57
CA GLU A 278 -2.10 -16.63 -6.46
C GLU A 278 -2.20 -15.22 -7.08
N ILE A 279 -1.18 -14.39 -6.91
CA ILE A 279 -1.12 -13.04 -7.50
C ILE A 279 -0.82 -13.14 -9.00
N ALA A 280 0.05 -14.04 -9.41
CA ALA A 280 0.29 -14.31 -10.84
C ALA A 280 -1.01 -14.72 -11.53
N SER A 281 -1.75 -15.68 -10.94
CA SER A 281 -3.05 -16.12 -11.47
C SER A 281 -4.11 -15.00 -11.45
N LEU A 282 -4.09 -14.12 -10.46
CA LEU A 282 -4.97 -12.96 -10.42
C LEU A 282 -4.64 -11.98 -11.56
N ALA A 283 -3.35 -11.71 -11.77
CA ALA A 283 -2.88 -10.84 -12.85
C ALA A 283 -3.30 -11.37 -14.23
N GLU A 284 -3.10 -12.66 -14.50
CA GLU A 284 -3.50 -13.31 -15.75
C GLU A 284 -5.00 -13.17 -16.04
N ARG A 285 -5.84 -13.17 -15.00
CA ARG A 285 -7.31 -13.05 -15.15
C ARG A 285 -7.79 -11.62 -15.31
N LEU A 286 -7.07 -10.66 -14.77
CA LEU A 286 -7.53 -9.28 -14.72
C LEU A 286 -6.91 -8.37 -15.78
N LEU A 287 -5.69 -8.69 -16.22
CA LEU A 287 -4.91 -7.88 -17.15
C LEU A 287 -5.00 -8.42 -18.58
N ARG A 288 -4.98 -7.52 -19.55
CA ARG A 288 -5.00 -7.82 -20.99
C ARG A 288 -3.68 -7.37 -21.60
N ASP A 289 -2.85 -8.32 -22.00
CA ASP A 289 -1.54 -8.08 -22.62
C ASP A 289 -0.78 -6.95 -21.91
N PRO A 290 -0.52 -7.08 -20.60
CA PRO A 290 0.01 -5.97 -19.82
C PRO A 290 1.48 -5.69 -20.11
N VAL A 291 1.85 -4.43 -20.03
CA VAL A 291 3.26 -4.05 -19.94
C VAL A 291 3.75 -4.40 -18.55
N ARG A 292 4.74 -5.28 -18.48
CA ARG A 292 5.40 -5.66 -17.22
C ARG A 292 6.49 -4.63 -16.89
N VAL A 293 6.30 -3.95 -15.79
CA VAL A 293 7.26 -2.98 -15.25
C VAL A 293 7.81 -3.55 -13.95
N GLU A 294 9.08 -3.86 -13.94
CA GLU A 294 9.74 -4.40 -12.75
C GLU A 294 10.88 -3.49 -12.34
N VAL A 295 10.74 -2.89 -11.19
CA VAL A 295 11.76 -2.01 -10.63
C VAL A 295 12.42 -2.72 -9.47
N ALA A 296 13.69 -3.00 -9.65
CA ALA A 296 14.50 -3.58 -8.57
C ALA A 296 14.34 -2.71 -7.31
N PRO A 297 14.36 -3.29 -6.12
CA PRO A 297 14.23 -2.52 -4.89
C PRO A 297 15.27 -1.39 -4.86
N GLN A 298 14.79 -0.15 -4.96
CA GLN A 298 15.68 1.01 -4.78
C GLN A 298 16.09 1.11 -3.32
N GLY A 299 17.36 0.92 -3.03
CA GLY A 299 17.95 1.08 -1.70
C GLY A 299 17.52 0.04 -0.67
N UNK A 300 17.18 -0.84 -1.02
CA UNK A 300 17.03 -1.58 -0.29
C UNK A 300 17.44 -2.62 -0.46
N THR A 301 18.49 -2.59 -1.02
CA THR A 301 19.18 -3.85 -0.87
C THR A 301 19.40 -4.05 0.63
N ALA A 302 19.21 -5.25 1.06
CA ALA A 302 19.59 -5.59 2.44
C ALA A 302 21.03 -5.13 2.79
N SER A 303 21.81 -4.80 1.78
CA SER A 303 23.16 -4.25 1.88
C SER A 303 23.25 -2.77 2.33
N GLU A 304 22.19 -1.97 2.12
CA GLU A 304 22.20 -0.54 2.54
C GLU A 304 21.59 -0.33 3.92
N ILE A 305 20.89 -1.35 4.44
CA ILE A 305 20.33 -1.31 5.80
C ILE A 305 21.27 -2.11 6.70
N THR A 306 21.87 -1.43 7.65
CA THR A 306 22.68 -2.12 8.67
C THR A 306 21.76 -3.02 9.50
N GLN A 307 22.00 -4.32 9.46
CA GLN A 307 21.16 -5.30 10.16
C GLN A 307 21.96 -5.97 11.28
N VAL A 308 21.44 -5.87 12.50
CA VAL A 308 22.06 -6.46 13.69
C VAL A 308 21.01 -7.26 14.47
N VAL A 309 21.42 -8.42 14.97
CA VAL A 309 20.58 -9.29 15.79
C VAL A 309 21.20 -9.35 17.20
N HIS A 310 20.40 -9.06 18.20
CA HIS A 310 20.83 -9.16 19.61
C HIS A 310 20.14 -10.34 20.29
N PRO A 311 20.90 -11.35 20.73
CA PRO A 311 20.31 -12.45 21.49
C PRO A 311 19.89 -11.94 22.87
N VAL A 312 18.63 -12.17 23.23
CA VAL A 312 18.07 -11.69 24.50
C VAL A 312 16.87 -12.54 24.91
N PRO A 313 16.82 -13.04 26.16
CA PRO A 313 15.63 -13.74 26.63
C PRO A 313 14.38 -12.88 26.53
N THR A 314 13.25 -13.49 26.16
CA THR A 314 11.98 -12.79 25.93
C THR A 314 11.59 -11.83 27.07
N LYS A 315 11.79 -12.25 28.33
CA LYS A 315 11.46 -11.44 29.53
C LYS A 315 12.32 -10.17 29.67
N GLU A 316 13.49 -10.14 29.03
CA GLU A 316 14.42 -9.00 29.09
C GLU A 316 14.28 -8.05 27.89
N LYS A 317 13.58 -8.46 26.82
CA LYS A 317 13.45 -7.64 25.59
C LYS A 317 12.98 -6.21 25.86
N ARG A 318 12.00 -6.01 26.78
CA ARG A 318 11.46 -4.66 27.10
C ARG A 318 12.52 -3.76 27.74
N ARG A 319 13.30 -4.31 28.70
CA ARG A 319 14.36 -3.58 29.37
C ARG A 319 15.49 -3.21 28.41
N LEU A 320 15.84 -4.17 27.56
CA LEU A 320 16.86 -3.93 26.54
C LEU A 320 16.41 -2.85 25.54
N LEU A 321 15.16 -2.95 25.04
CA LEU A 321 14.62 -1.93 24.14
C LEU A 321 14.67 -0.54 24.77
N SER A 322 14.20 -0.41 26.02
CA SER A 322 14.23 0.88 26.73
C SER A 322 15.66 1.44 26.87
N ALA A 323 16.59 0.56 27.23
CA ALA A 323 17.99 0.97 27.36
C ALA A 323 18.62 1.38 26.01
N MET A 324 18.31 0.67 24.93
CA MET A 324 18.80 1.01 23.59
C MET A 324 18.25 2.36 23.10
N LEU A 325 17.00 2.68 23.44
CA LEU A 325 16.36 3.93 23.05
C LEU A 325 16.97 5.18 23.71
N THR A 326 17.91 5.02 24.66
CA THR A 326 18.70 6.15 25.17
C THR A 326 19.70 6.66 24.12
N ASP A 327 20.00 5.87 23.10
CA ASP A 327 20.86 6.26 22.00
C ASP A 327 20.23 7.41 21.20
N ALA A 328 20.95 8.50 21.05
CA ALA A 328 20.51 9.70 20.34
C ALA A 328 20.33 9.47 18.83
N ASP A 329 21.01 8.49 18.25
CA ASP A 329 20.87 8.16 16.83
C ASP A 329 19.54 7.48 16.51
N MET A 330 18.87 6.90 17.50
CA MET A 330 17.55 6.30 17.36
C MET A 330 16.45 7.38 17.38
N ARG A 331 16.45 8.26 16.37
CA ARG A 331 15.62 9.48 16.33
C ARG A 331 14.15 9.25 15.97
N SER A 332 13.90 8.36 15.02
CA SER A 332 12.55 7.98 14.58
C SER A 332 12.52 6.46 14.46
N VAL A 333 11.81 5.80 15.37
CA VAL A 333 11.89 4.35 15.55
C VAL A 333 10.53 3.68 15.37
N ILE A 334 10.46 2.69 14.47
CA ILE A 334 9.31 1.81 14.41
C ILE A 334 9.66 0.47 15.06
N VAL A 335 8.84 0.02 16.00
CA VAL A 335 9.04 -1.22 16.76
C VAL A 335 7.96 -2.23 16.35
N PHE A 336 8.36 -3.35 15.80
CA PHE A 336 7.45 -4.41 15.37
C PHE A 336 7.25 -5.47 16.44
N THR A 337 6.00 -5.70 16.83
CA THR A 337 5.60 -6.78 17.74
C THR A 337 4.66 -7.74 17.02
N ARG A 338 4.70 -8.99 17.41
CA ARG A 338 3.87 -10.05 16.82
C ARG A 338 2.38 -9.87 17.14
N THR A 339 2.06 -9.41 18.36
CA THR A 339 0.67 -9.35 18.83
C THR A 339 0.26 -7.94 19.26
N LYS A 340 -1.05 -7.65 19.16
CA LYS A 340 -1.64 -6.40 19.64
C LYS A 340 -1.42 -6.19 21.15
N HIS A 341 -1.49 -7.26 21.94
CA HIS A 341 -1.25 -7.19 23.38
C HIS A 341 0.23 -6.95 23.70
N GLY A 342 1.13 -7.53 22.89
CA GLY A 342 2.56 -7.23 22.94
C GLY A 342 2.83 -5.76 22.68
N ALA A 343 2.21 -5.19 21.65
CA ALA A 343 2.33 -3.77 21.32
C ALA A 343 1.91 -2.88 22.50
N ASP A 344 0.73 -3.13 23.07
CA ASP A 344 0.26 -2.36 24.22
C ASP A 344 1.18 -2.53 25.45
N ALA A 345 1.73 -3.73 25.66
CA ALA A 345 2.64 -3.98 26.79
C ALA A 345 3.98 -3.24 26.62
N VAL A 346 4.51 -3.18 25.38
CA VAL A 346 5.73 -2.41 25.07
C VAL A 346 5.45 -0.91 25.27
N VAL A 347 4.34 -0.40 24.77
CA VAL A 347 3.97 1.01 24.93
C VAL A 347 3.89 1.38 26.42
N ARG A 348 3.15 0.62 27.22
CA ARG A 348 3.03 0.88 28.68
C ARG A 348 4.39 0.88 29.38
N HIS A 349 5.33 0.06 28.93
CA HIS A 349 6.69 0.03 29.51
C HIS A 349 7.44 1.30 29.14
N LEU A 350 7.44 1.67 27.86
CA LEU A 350 8.16 2.85 27.39
C LEU A 350 7.57 4.17 27.91
N GLU A 351 6.22 4.23 28.08
CA GLU A 351 5.54 5.39 28.72
C GLU A 351 6.01 5.60 30.17
N ARG A 352 6.20 4.49 30.92
CA ARG A 352 6.77 4.56 32.30
C ARG A 352 8.19 5.10 32.28
N ASP A 353 8.94 4.80 31.26
CA ASP A 353 10.30 5.30 31.06
C ASP A 353 10.33 6.70 30.39
N ARG A 354 9.15 7.33 30.25
CA ARG A 354 8.92 8.70 29.74
C ARG A 354 9.30 8.90 28.25
N TYR A 355 9.14 7.87 27.43
CA TYR A 355 9.29 8.00 25.98
C TYR A 355 7.99 8.46 25.32
N ASP A 356 8.09 9.30 24.29
CA ASP A 356 6.97 9.67 23.40
C ASP A 356 6.70 8.49 22.46
N VAL A 357 5.68 7.71 22.77
CA VAL A 357 5.38 6.43 22.11
C VAL A 357 3.88 6.23 21.90
N ALA A 358 3.50 5.62 20.78
CA ALA A 358 2.12 5.21 20.56
C ALA A 358 2.06 3.83 19.88
N ALA A 359 0.94 3.12 20.08
CA ALA A 359 0.68 1.83 19.43
C ALA A 359 -0.24 1.97 18.23
N ILE A 360 0.07 1.19 17.17
CA ILE A 360 -0.83 0.96 16.03
C ILE A 360 -1.09 -0.54 15.89
N HIS A 361 -2.34 -0.94 16.08
CA HIS A 361 -2.81 -2.33 15.87
C HIS A 361 -4.33 -2.37 15.68
N GLY A 362 -4.86 -3.52 15.34
CA GLY A 362 -6.27 -3.70 14.98
C GLY A 362 -7.28 -3.24 16.02
N ASN A 363 -6.94 -3.25 17.32
CA ASN A 363 -7.84 -2.82 18.38
C ASN A 363 -7.86 -1.29 18.62
N LYS A 364 -6.97 -0.52 17.96
CA LYS A 364 -7.00 0.95 18.05
C LYS A 364 -8.05 1.51 17.09
N SER A 365 -8.79 2.53 17.52
CA SER A 365 -9.73 3.22 16.65
C SER A 365 -9.01 3.90 15.48
N GLN A 366 -9.70 4.11 14.37
CA GLN A 366 -9.10 4.74 13.18
C GLN A 366 -8.55 6.14 13.50
N ASN A 367 -9.25 6.91 14.31
CA ASN A 367 -8.79 8.24 14.73
C ASN A 367 -7.51 8.15 15.57
N ALA A 368 -7.42 7.18 16.48
CA ALA A 368 -6.20 6.98 17.28
C ALA A 368 -5.01 6.58 16.39
N ARG A 369 -5.24 5.69 15.42
CA ARG A 369 -4.21 5.25 14.47
C ARG A 369 -3.72 6.42 13.63
N GLN A 370 -4.65 7.26 13.13
CA GLN A 370 -4.30 8.43 12.31
C GLN A 370 -3.52 9.47 13.14
N ARG A 371 -3.90 9.72 14.40
CA ARG A 371 -3.15 10.62 15.29
C ARG A 371 -1.73 10.12 15.54
N ALA A 372 -1.57 8.81 15.82
CA ALA A 372 -0.27 8.20 16.03
C ALA A 372 0.63 8.32 14.79
N LEU A 373 0.07 8.06 13.59
CA LEU A 373 0.79 8.20 12.33
C LEU A 373 1.20 9.65 12.04
N ASN A 374 0.30 10.58 12.25
CA ASN A 374 0.59 12.00 12.05
C ASN A 374 1.69 12.45 13.02
N GLY A 375 1.54 12.18 14.32
CA GLY A 375 2.56 12.52 15.31
C GLY A 375 3.93 11.91 15.02
N PHE A 376 3.95 10.67 14.51
CA PHE A 376 5.19 10.01 14.11
C PHE A 376 5.81 10.66 12.87
N ARG A 377 4.97 11.06 11.90
CA ARG A 377 5.42 11.75 10.68
C ARG A 377 5.93 13.16 10.99
N ASP A 378 5.25 13.88 11.88
CA ASP A 378 5.57 15.26 12.25
C ASP A 378 6.72 15.34 13.28
N GLY A 379 7.20 14.19 13.80
CA GLY A 379 8.29 14.12 14.76
C GLY A 379 7.89 14.43 16.21
N THR A 380 6.60 14.67 16.49
CA THR A 380 6.09 14.85 17.87
C THR A 380 6.01 13.52 18.61
N LEU A 381 6.07 12.41 17.89
CA LEU A 381 6.12 11.06 18.42
C LEU A 381 7.40 10.38 17.93
N ARG A 382 8.29 10.04 18.85
CA ARG A 382 9.59 9.44 18.52
C ARG A 382 9.48 7.96 18.17
N ILE A 383 8.56 7.23 18.82
CA ILE A 383 8.50 5.78 18.75
C ILE A 383 7.09 5.33 18.36
N LEU A 384 7.00 4.52 17.32
CA LEU A 384 5.75 3.89 16.88
C LEU A 384 5.83 2.38 17.07
N VAL A 385 4.99 1.81 17.93
CA VAL A 385 4.93 0.35 18.14
C VAL A 385 3.79 -0.23 17.30
N ALA A 386 4.10 -1.18 16.43
CA ALA A 386 3.14 -1.64 15.44
C ALA A 386 3.11 -3.16 15.30
N THR A 387 1.93 -3.69 14.96
CA THR A 387 1.82 -5.05 14.45
C THR A 387 1.93 -5.02 12.92
N ASP A 388 2.36 -6.12 12.30
CA ASP A 388 2.57 -6.21 10.85
C ASP A 388 1.36 -5.73 10.05
N ILE A 389 0.18 -6.23 10.36
CA ILE A 389 -1.06 -5.87 9.67
C ILE A 389 -1.31 -4.35 9.73
N ALA A 390 -1.05 -3.75 10.88
CA ALA A 390 -1.32 -2.33 11.10
C ALA A 390 -0.22 -1.42 10.53
N ALA A 391 1.01 -1.91 10.43
CA ALA A 391 2.14 -1.17 9.86
C ALA A 391 2.23 -1.28 8.33
N ARG A 392 1.52 -2.24 7.75
CA ARG A 392 1.48 -2.39 6.28
C ARG A 392 0.89 -1.14 5.64
N GLY A 393 1.52 -0.65 4.59
CA GLY A 393 1.10 0.55 3.89
C GLY A 393 1.50 1.88 4.56
N ILE A 394 2.16 1.84 5.72
CA ILE A 394 2.68 3.06 6.34
C ILE A 394 3.88 3.56 5.51
N ASP A 395 3.74 4.72 4.93
CA ASP A 395 4.82 5.42 4.26
C ASP A 395 5.14 6.68 5.06
N VAL A 396 6.18 6.59 5.87
CA VAL A 396 6.71 7.69 6.67
C VAL A 396 8.19 7.82 6.29
N PRO A 397 8.59 8.95 5.73
CA PRO A 397 10.00 9.20 5.44
C PRO A 397 10.80 9.41 6.73
N GLY A 398 12.11 9.20 6.67
CA GLY A 398 13.02 9.55 7.75
C GLY A 398 13.03 8.59 8.94
N ILE A 399 12.50 7.38 8.81
CA ILE A 399 12.62 6.37 9.87
C ILE A 399 14.11 5.96 9.98
N SER A 400 14.72 6.29 11.11
CA SER A 400 16.13 5.97 11.36
C SER A 400 16.35 4.49 11.68
N HIS A 401 15.44 3.91 12.48
CA HIS A 401 15.59 2.54 12.97
C HIS A 401 14.30 1.74 12.88
N VAL A 402 14.43 0.50 12.44
CA VAL A 402 13.41 -0.53 12.58
C VAL A 402 13.85 -1.50 13.67
N VAL A 403 13.02 -1.70 14.67
CA VAL A 403 13.28 -2.70 15.72
C VAL A 403 12.28 -3.86 15.56
N ASN A 404 12.76 -5.04 15.21
CA ASN A 404 12.00 -6.28 15.28
C ASN A 404 12.02 -6.79 16.71
N TYR A 405 11.08 -6.34 17.52
CA TYR A 405 10.94 -6.78 18.92
C TYR A 405 10.63 -8.27 19.00
N ASP A 406 9.77 -8.75 18.08
CA ASP A 406 9.52 -10.18 17.84
C ASP A 406 9.86 -10.48 16.37
N LEU A 407 10.49 -11.62 16.10
CA LEU A 407 10.62 -12.12 14.73
C LEU A 407 9.23 -12.42 14.14
N PRO A 408 9.01 -12.12 12.86
CA PRO A 408 7.72 -12.40 12.24
C PRO A 408 7.47 -13.90 12.06
N ASP A 409 6.22 -14.29 11.96
CA ASP A 409 5.84 -15.68 11.70
C ASP A 409 6.09 -16.06 10.23
N GLU A 410 5.87 -15.11 9.32
CA GLU A 410 6.20 -15.23 7.88
C GLU A 410 7.54 -14.53 7.60
N PRO A 411 8.55 -15.27 7.14
CA PRO A 411 9.89 -14.67 6.99
C PRO A 411 9.96 -13.55 5.94
N GLU A 412 9.12 -13.56 4.91
CA GLU A 412 9.01 -12.48 3.92
C GLU A 412 8.61 -11.14 4.57
N THR A 413 7.82 -11.21 5.63
CA THR A 413 7.41 -10.02 6.40
C THR A 413 8.62 -9.27 6.99
N TYR A 414 9.70 -9.97 7.29
CA TYR A 414 10.95 -9.35 7.76
C TYR A 414 11.46 -8.31 6.76
N VAL A 415 11.50 -8.66 5.48
CA VAL A 415 11.95 -7.75 4.41
C VAL A 415 11.04 -6.52 4.33
N HIS A 416 9.72 -6.72 4.45
CA HIS A 416 8.74 -5.63 4.46
C HIS A 416 8.89 -4.70 5.68
N ARG A 417 9.31 -5.24 6.84
CA ARG A 417 9.57 -4.45 8.04
C ARG A 417 10.83 -3.59 7.89
N ILE A 418 11.96 -4.21 7.53
CA ILE A 418 13.23 -3.48 7.41
C ILE A 418 13.17 -2.43 6.30
N GLY A 419 12.43 -2.66 5.23
CA GLY A 419 12.17 -1.68 4.18
C GLY A 419 11.35 -0.46 4.61
N ARG A 420 11.07 -0.28 5.91
CA ARG A 420 10.53 0.98 6.43
C ARG A 420 11.61 2.04 6.64
N THR A 421 12.86 1.64 6.81
CA THR A 421 14.03 2.54 6.88
C THR A 421 14.87 2.42 5.59
N GLY A 422 15.91 3.17 5.46
CA GLY A 422 16.83 3.14 4.31
C GLY A 422 16.18 3.60 3.01
N ARG A 423 15.31 4.59 3.04
CA ARG A 423 14.54 5.04 1.86
C ARG A 423 15.10 6.32 1.28
N ASN A 424 14.95 6.47 -0.05
CA ASN A 424 15.36 7.66 -0.81
C ASN A 424 16.85 8.00 -0.64
N GLY A 425 17.71 6.96 -0.57
CA GLY A 425 19.16 7.16 -0.44
C GLY A 425 19.65 7.43 0.98
N ALA A 426 18.76 7.46 1.97
CA ALA A 426 19.17 7.61 3.38
C ALA A 426 19.63 6.26 3.96
N SER A 427 20.65 6.28 4.79
CA SER A 427 21.07 5.08 5.55
C SER A 427 19.97 4.70 6.56
N GLY A 428 19.86 3.41 6.85
CA GLY A 428 18.90 2.89 7.81
C GLY A 428 19.50 1.76 8.65
N ALA A 429 18.92 1.55 9.83
CA ALA A 429 19.34 0.46 10.69
C ALA A 429 18.15 -0.42 11.09
N SER A 430 18.38 -1.72 11.09
CA SER A 430 17.42 -2.73 11.57
C SER A 430 18.04 -3.50 12.72
N ILE A 431 17.35 -3.51 13.84
CA ILE A 431 17.74 -4.21 15.05
C ILE A 431 16.73 -5.30 15.33
N THR A 432 17.19 -6.52 15.53
CA THR A 432 16.31 -7.65 15.83
C THR A 432 16.62 -8.19 17.22
N LEU A 433 15.63 -8.20 18.09
CA LEU A 433 15.73 -8.81 19.43
C LEU A 433 15.23 -10.25 19.31
N TYR A 434 16.14 -11.21 19.47
CA TYR A 434 15.81 -12.60 19.24
C TYR A 434 16.10 -13.45 20.47
N ASP A 435 15.15 -14.31 20.83
CA ASP A 435 15.33 -15.24 21.95
C ASP A 435 15.85 -16.58 21.40
N PRO A 436 17.15 -16.92 21.66
CA PRO A 436 17.71 -18.17 21.14
C PRO A 436 16.95 -19.43 21.56
N ALA A 437 16.29 -19.40 22.73
CA ALA A 437 15.54 -20.55 23.23
C ALA A 437 14.25 -20.83 22.45
N THR A 438 13.66 -19.80 21.82
CA THR A 438 12.31 -19.92 21.21
C THR A 438 12.20 -19.47 19.78
N GLU A 439 13.15 -18.67 19.26
CA GLU A 439 13.02 -18.03 17.94
C GLU A 439 14.11 -18.45 16.94
N GLU A 440 14.96 -19.43 17.26
CA GLU A 440 16.06 -19.88 16.37
C GLU A 440 15.58 -20.32 14.99
N SER A 441 14.50 -21.10 14.93
CA SER A 441 13.93 -21.57 13.65
C SER A 441 13.44 -20.41 12.79
N LYS A 442 12.88 -19.35 13.41
CA LYS A 442 12.41 -18.15 12.70
C LYS A 442 13.58 -17.34 12.15
N LEU A 443 14.66 -17.20 12.93
CA LEU A 443 15.87 -16.50 12.48
C LEU A 443 16.45 -17.18 11.24
N ARG A 444 16.59 -18.51 11.27
CA ARG A 444 17.07 -19.28 10.11
C ARG A 444 16.15 -19.16 8.89
N ALA A 445 14.83 -19.07 9.11
CA ALA A 445 13.87 -18.88 8.01
C ALA A 445 14.05 -17.50 7.36
N VAL A 446 14.26 -16.45 8.17
CA VAL A 446 14.56 -15.09 7.69
C VAL A 446 15.86 -15.09 6.87
N GLU A 447 16.93 -15.70 7.38
CA GLU A 447 18.21 -15.78 6.66
C GLU A 447 18.09 -16.48 5.30
N ARG A 448 17.25 -17.51 5.20
CA ARG A 448 16.98 -18.18 3.90
C ARG A 448 16.30 -17.26 2.89
N VAL A 449 15.32 -16.47 3.34
CA VAL A 449 14.58 -15.55 2.47
C VAL A 449 15.44 -14.35 2.07
N THR A 450 16.20 -13.81 3.00
CA THR A 450 17.10 -12.68 2.73
C THR A 450 18.37 -13.09 1.97
N ARG A 451 18.63 -14.40 1.89
CA ARG A 451 19.87 -14.98 1.31
C ARG A 451 21.14 -14.39 1.94
N SER A 452 21.04 -14.00 3.19
CA SER A 452 22.13 -13.34 3.93
C SER A 452 22.13 -13.81 5.36
N LYS A 453 23.32 -14.08 5.87
CA LYS A 453 23.53 -14.33 7.30
C LYS A 453 23.42 -13.00 8.05
N LEU A 454 22.60 -12.96 9.07
CA LEU A 454 22.45 -11.76 9.90
C LEU A 454 23.57 -11.67 10.94
N SER A 455 24.06 -10.46 11.16
CA SER A 455 25.16 -10.21 12.11
C SER A 455 24.64 -10.32 13.55
N ILE A 456 24.98 -11.40 14.22
CA ILE A 456 24.63 -11.60 15.64
C ILE A 456 25.70 -10.91 16.48
N LYS A 457 25.31 -9.97 17.31
CA LYS A 457 26.19 -9.22 18.21
C LYS A 457 25.58 -9.13 19.61
N ASP A 458 26.40 -9.11 20.62
CA ASP A 458 25.93 -8.80 21.97
C ASP A 458 25.24 -7.42 21.97
N ALA A 459 24.26 -7.27 22.85
CA ALA A 459 23.55 -6.00 22.97
C ALA A 459 24.53 -4.89 23.40
N PRO A 460 24.40 -3.67 22.83
CA PRO A 460 25.33 -2.58 23.14
C PRO A 460 25.22 -2.08 24.58
N VAL A 461 24.17 -2.45 25.27
CA VAL A 461 23.88 -2.04 26.65
C VAL A 461 23.81 -3.28 27.54
N LYS A 462 24.66 -3.35 28.55
CA LYS A 462 24.56 -4.40 29.57
C LYS A 462 23.39 -4.08 30.51
N LEU A 463 22.43 -4.96 30.58
CA LEU A 463 21.34 -4.82 31.53
C LEU A 463 21.82 -5.06 32.95
N ALA A 464 21.58 -4.13 33.86
CA ALA A 464 21.77 -4.38 35.28
C ALA A 464 20.94 -5.61 35.70
N PRO A 465 21.39 -6.43 36.63
CA PRO A 465 20.63 -7.57 37.10
C PRO A 465 19.20 -7.14 37.47
N ALA A 466 18.23 -7.94 37.05
CA ALA A 466 16.82 -7.64 37.41
C ALA A 466 16.71 -7.59 38.96
N PRO A 467 15.99 -6.62 39.50
CA PRO A 467 15.76 -6.60 40.93
C PRO A 467 15.18 -7.95 41.37
N VAL A 468 15.88 -8.64 42.24
CA VAL A 468 15.38 -9.91 42.79
C VAL A 468 14.05 -9.58 43.46
N ALA A 469 12.97 -10.17 42.96
CA ALA A 469 11.67 -10.05 43.63
C ALA A 469 11.89 -10.48 45.07
N LYS A 470 11.78 -9.54 46.01
CA LYS A 470 11.76 -9.90 47.43
C LYS A 470 10.66 -10.91 47.59
N GLY A 471 11.03 -12.14 47.89
CA GLY A 471 10.09 -13.20 48.24
C GLY A 471 9.16 -12.69 49.32
N PRO A 472 7.99 -13.25 49.46
CA PRO A 472 7.08 -12.84 50.53
C PRO A 472 7.83 -12.93 51.86
N ALA A 473 7.81 -11.84 52.62
CA ALA A 473 8.45 -11.78 53.93
C ALA A 473 8.03 -13.02 54.72
N PRO A 474 8.95 -13.71 55.41
CA PRO A 474 8.56 -14.86 56.23
C PRO A 474 7.51 -14.41 57.24
N GLN A 475 6.35 -15.04 57.16
CA GLN A 475 5.30 -14.83 58.12
C GLN A 475 5.87 -15.23 59.49
N GLY A 476 6.06 -14.25 60.36
CA GLY A 476 6.52 -14.47 61.71
C GLY A 476 5.60 -15.47 62.39
N GLN A 477 6.21 -16.47 63.04
CA GLN A 477 5.49 -17.44 63.88
C GLN A 477 4.75 -16.66 64.96
N ARG A 478 3.45 -16.69 64.82
CA ARG A 478 2.52 -16.16 65.83
C ARG A 478 2.53 -17.16 67.01
N THR A 479 3.25 -16.83 68.07
CA THR A 479 3.17 -17.57 69.34
C THR A 479 1.73 -17.49 69.87
N GLU A 480 1.09 -18.65 70.01
CA GLU A 480 -0.20 -18.80 70.69
C GLU A 480 -0.04 -18.44 72.17
N GLN A 481 -0.61 -17.32 72.58
CA GLN A 481 -0.98 -17.12 73.98
C GLN A 481 -2.51 -17.09 74.05
N ALA A 482 -3.01 -18.14 74.66
CA ALA A 482 -4.42 -18.29 74.97
C ALA A 482 -4.81 -17.37 76.12
N GLU A 483 -5.74 -16.47 75.87
CA GLU A 483 -6.56 -15.89 76.95
C GLU A 483 -8.03 -15.92 76.56
N SER A 484 -8.75 -16.62 77.42
CA SER A 484 -10.18 -16.83 77.40
C SER A 484 -10.96 -15.54 77.71
N ARG A 485 -11.80 -15.08 76.78
CA ARG A 485 -12.94 -14.22 77.19
C ARG A 485 -14.17 -14.57 76.38
N LYS A 486 -15.25 -14.73 77.21
CA LYS A 486 -16.58 -15.20 76.85
C LYS A 486 -17.30 -14.32 75.83
N ALA A 487 -18.03 -14.95 74.96
CA ALA A 487 -19.03 -14.37 74.06
C ALA A 487 -20.34 -14.02 74.74
N PRO A 488 -21.13 -13.13 74.18
CA PRO A 488 -22.58 -13.26 74.24
C PRO A 488 -23.20 -13.47 72.86
N ALA A 489 -24.15 -14.39 72.87
CA ALA A 489 -24.93 -14.81 71.73
C ALA A 489 -25.89 -13.71 71.23
N HIS A 490 -26.04 -13.57 69.95
CA HIS A 490 -27.23 -12.98 69.34
C HIS A 490 -27.70 -13.75 68.09
N LYS A 491 -28.95 -13.90 68.03
CA LYS A 491 -29.85 -14.86 67.39
C LYS A 491 -29.88 -14.73 65.84
N HIS A 492 -30.05 -15.90 65.25
CA HIS A 492 -30.57 -16.15 63.91
C HIS A 492 -31.85 -15.41 63.57
N ARG A 493 -31.95 -14.91 62.36
CA ARG A 493 -33.20 -14.80 61.61
C ARG A 493 -32.95 -14.97 60.10
N ARG A 494 -33.36 -16.13 59.59
CA ARG A 494 -33.71 -16.37 58.21
C ARG A 494 -35.16 -15.93 58.01
N PRO A 495 -35.54 -15.45 56.84
CA PRO A 495 -36.87 -15.71 56.33
C PRO A 495 -36.88 -16.38 54.95
N ALA A 496 -37.95 -17.10 54.80
CA ALA A 496 -38.29 -18.11 53.85
C ALA A 496 -38.66 -17.59 52.44
N GLN A 497 -38.52 -18.53 51.52
CA GLN A 497 -39.15 -18.54 50.19
C GLN A 497 -40.69 -18.56 50.31
N LYS A 498 -41.36 -17.90 49.31
CA LYS A 498 -42.67 -18.43 48.82
C LYS A 498 -42.83 -18.11 47.32
N ALA A 499 -43.19 -19.14 46.62
CA ALA A 499 -43.62 -19.25 45.25
C ALA A 499 -45.13 -18.97 45.09
N GLY A 500 -45.55 -18.86 43.85
CA GLY A 500 -46.93 -18.99 43.38
C GLY A 500 -47.47 -17.71 42.78
N GLU A 501 -47.93 -17.64 41.65
CA GLU A 501 -48.74 -18.33 40.67
C GLU A 501 -49.83 -17.39 40.15
N GLN A 502 -49.85 -17.21 38.85
CA GLN A 502 -50.97 -17.17 37.91
C GLN A 502 -52.13 -16.13 38.00
N HIS A 503 -52.38 -15.59 36.82
CA HIS A 503 -53.63 -15.42 36.07
C HIS A 503 -54.26 -14.04 35.87
N ARG A 504 -54.44 -13.76 34.59
CA ARG A 504 -55.63 -13.29 33.80
C ARG A 504 -55.94 -11.79 33.73
N ALA A 505 -55.80 -11.31 32.50
CA ALA A 505 -56.82 -10.77 31.57
C ALA A 505 -57.72 -9.61 32.02
N GLY A 506 -57.86 -8.60 31.17
CA GLY A 506 -58.96 -7.67 31.19
C GLY A 506 -58.71 -6.38 30.45
N ALA A 507 -59.35 -6.24 29.31
CA ALA A 507 -59.38 -5.06 28.46
C ALA A 507 -60.04 -3.84 29.13
N HIS A 508 -59.73 -2.65 28.70
CA HIS A 508 -60.64 -1.72 28.05
C HIS A 508 -59.99 -0.34 27.76
N ALA A 509 -60.47 0.22 26.64
CA ALA A 509 -60.09 1.46 26.03
C ALA A 509 -60.47 2.71 26.82
N SER A 510 -59.81 3.82 26.51
CA SER A 510 -60.50 5.05 26.11
C SER A 510 -59.53 6.13 25.66
N ALA A 511 -60.02 6.89 24.73
CA ALA A 511 -59.39 7.96 23.97
C ALA A 511 -59.10 9.21 24.81
N GLY A 512 -58.09 9.94 24.37
CA GLY A 512 -57.79 11.28 24.86
C GLY A 512 -57.03 12.08 23.78
N GLU A 513 -57.73 12.94 23.16
CA GLU A 513 -57.36 13.91 22.14
C GLU A 513 -56.40 14.98 22.70
N ALA A 514 -55.35 15.32 21.99
CA ALA A 514 -54.56 16.50 22.32
C ALA A 514 -54.12 17.26 21.04
N ALA A 515 -54.36 18.55 21.06
CA ALA A 515 -54.29 19.55 20.01
C ALA A 515 -52.87 19.92 19.54
N PRO A 516 -52.70 20.51 18.34
CA PRO A 516 -51.42 20.85 17.76
C PRO A 516 -50.84 22.21 18.20
N LYS A 517 -49.48 22.28 18.21
CA LYS A 517 -48.74 23.53 18.50
C LYS A 517 -48.37 24.28 17.20
N PRO A 518 -48.28 25.61 17.24
CA PRO A 518 -48.15 26.48 16.06
C PRO A 518 -46.74 26.63 15.51
N LYS A 519 -46.69 26.92 14.19
CA LYS A 519 -45.48 27.23 13.42
C LYS A 519 -44.98 28.67 13.67
N ARG A 520 -43.67 28.86 13.70
CA ARG A 520 -43.03 30.18 13.64
C ARG A 520 -42.45 30.45 12.25
N PRO A 521 -42.48 31.73 11.77
CA PRO A 521 -42.10 32.05 10.40
C PRO A 521 -40.60 32.37 10.23
N PHE A 522 -40.19 32.26 8.96
CA PHE A 522 -38.91 32.62 8.40
C PHE A 522 -38.47 34.07 8.60
N ARG A 523 -37.19 34.26 8.79
CA ARG A 523 -36.37 35.34 8.25
C ARG A 523 -35.02 34.82 7.83
#